data_1f00a4b8b87166d3f57f5553203ed717
#
_entry.id   1f00a4b8b87166d3f57f5553203ed717
#
_cell.length_a   1.000
_cell.length_b   1.000
_cell.length_c   1.000
_cell.angle_alpha   90.00
_cell.angle_beta   90.00
_cell.angle_gamma   90.00
#
_symmetry.space_group_name_H-M   'P 1'
#
loop_
_entity.id
_entity.type
_entity.pdbx_description
1 polymer ?
#
loop_
_entity_poly.entity_id
_entity_poly.type
_entity_poly.pdbx_seq_one_letter_code
_entity_poly.pdbx_strand_id
1 'polypeptide(L)'
;MTTPHAPLYIPGEICGTVGADPATPPDQCLAIVQEQVTAHNISAPTAVTPALLQVIDQAHNDGIDLKIVVLDHNPPTDTPLRDIATRVGARHTDATVLVLSPNFVGTYSTHFPRSTLEIGEDNAKTGNPVVSAQNFLHQLNTPQFPWTAFTIVLLFGVLAAVVGTRVMQLRSRRSATSPDKAEATTEEAGQSV
;
A
#
# COMPACT_ATOMS: atom_id res chain seq x y z
N MET A 1 -1.66 -9.49 27.77
CA MET A 1 -0.91 -8.25 28.06
C MET A 1 -1.27 -7.26 26.97
N THR A 2 -2.21 -6.34 27.26
CA THR A 2 -2.58 -5.26 26.34
C THR A 2 -1.49 -4.19 26.43
N THR A 3 -0.70 -4.04 25.35
CA THR A 3 0.20 -2.91 25.19
C THR A 3 -0.63 -1.63 25.28
N PRO A 4 -0.30 -0.65 26.12
CA PRO A 4 -0.99 0.63 26.13
C PRO A 4 -0.72 1.30 24.78
N HIS A 5 -1.75 1.38 23.93
CA HIS A 5 -1.68 2.25 22.76
C HIS A 5 -1.55 3.69 23.24
N ALA A 6 -0.58 4.42 22.70
CA ALA A 6 -0.49 5.85 22.94
C ALA A 6 -1.86 6.49 22.56
N PRO A 7 -2.35 7.44 23.36
CA PRO A 7 -3.61 8.11 23.06
C PRO A 7 -3.48 8.80 21.69
N LEU A 8 -4.48 8.60 20.82
CA LEU A 8 -4.55 9.27 19.53
C LEU A 8 -4.65 10.78 19.76
N TYR A 9 -3.82 11.54 19.10
CA TYR A 9 -3.79 12.99 19.22
C TYR A 9 -4.69 13.65 18.17
N ILE A 10 -5.69 14.40 18.61
CA ILE A 10 -6.57 15.17 17.72
C ILE A 10 -6.15 16.64 17.78
N PRO A 11 -5.74 17.21 16.64
CA PRO A 11 -5.26 18.59 16.59
C PRO A 11 -6.42 19.59 16.59
N GLY A 12 -6.17 20.80 17.10
CA GLY A 12 -7.17 21.87 17.16
C GLY A 12 -7.66 22.35 15.80
N GLU A 13 -6.86 22.16 14.75
CA GLU A 13 -7.16 22.53 13.38
C GLU A 13 -8.42 21.85 12.84
N ILE A 14 -8.83 20.71 13.42
CA ILE A 14 -10.08 20.04 13.08
C ILE A 14 -11.31 20.90 13.33
N CYS A 15 -11.24 21.86 14.27
CA CYS A 15 -12.34 22.75 14.58
C CYS A 15 -12.62 23.75 13.44
N GLY A 16 -11.58 24.16 12.69
CA GLY A 16 -11.72 24.96 11.47
C GLY A 16 -12.56 24.27 10.39
N THR A 17 -12.40 22.95 10.23
CA THR A 17 -13.15 22.14 9.26
C THR A 17 -14.66 22.24 9.43
N VAL A 18 -15.12 22.32 10.68
CA VAL A 18 -16.55 22.38 11.03
C VAL A 18 -17.03 23.78 11.36
N GLY A 19 -16.17 24.80 11.21
CA GLY A 19 -16.50 26.20 11.52
C GLY A 19 -16.77 26.45 13.01
N ALA A 20 -16.22 25.61 13.90
CA ALA A 20 -16.35 25.77 15.34
C ALA A 20 -15.36 26.81 15.88
N ASP A 21 -15.69 27.39 17.07
CA ASP A 21 -14.79 28.28 17.74
C ASP A 21 -13.44 27.60 18.05
N PRO A 22 -12.29 28.27 17.80
CA PRO A 22 -10.97 27.73 18.12
C PRO A 22 -10.76 27.32 19.57
N ALA A 23 -11.56 27.86 20.50
CA ALA A 23 -11.56 27.47 21.92
C ALA A 23 -12.32 26.15 22.17
N THR A 24 -13.03 25.60 21.20
CA THR A 24 -13.76 24.33 21.32
C THR A 24 -12.76 23.20 21.51
N PRO A 25 -12.97 22.27 22.46
CA PRO A 25 -12.12 21.10 22.60
C PRO A 25 -12.06 20.27 21.32
N PRO A 26 -10.87 19.83 20.83
CA PRO A 26 -10.73 19.09 19.58
C PRO A 26 -11.58 17.82 19.48
N ASP A 27 -11.81 17.12 20.60
CA ASP A 27 -12.66 15.93 20.63
C ASP A 27 -14.13 16.24 20.31
N GLN A 28 -14.63 17.44 20.68
CA GLN A 28 -15.99 17.87 20.31
C GLN A 28 -16.07 18.19 18.81
N CYS A 29 -15.05 18.85 18.27
CA CYS A 29 -14.96 19.11 16.84
C CYS A 29 -14.88 17.81 16.05
N LEU A 30 -14.10 16.82 16.50
CA LEU A 30 -14.07 15.49 15.92
C LEU A 30 -15.44 14.80 15.94
N ALA A 31 -16.21 14.95 17.03
CA ALA A 31 -17.56 14.38 17.09
C ALA A 31 -18.47 14.96 16.01
N ILE A 32 -18.39 16.27 15.73
CA ILE A 32 -19.12 16.92 14.64
C ILE A 32 -18.65 16.41 13.27
N VAL A 33 -17.33 16.30 13.06
CA VAL A 33 -16.77 15.70 11.82
C VAL A 33 -17.31 14.29 11.61
N GLN A 34 -17.33 13.46 12.64
CA GLN A 34 -17.84 12.09 12.56
C GLN A 34 -19.33 12.04 12.22
N GLU A 35 -20.11 12.96 12.73
CA GLU A 35 -21.55 13.07 12.39
C GLU A 35 -21.74 13.48 10.92
N GLN A 36 -20.98 14.49 10.45
CA GLN A 36 -21.03 14.92 9.05
C GLN A 36 -20.61 13.79 8.09
N VAL A 37 -19.52 13.08 8.43
CA VAL A 37 -19.06 11.92 7.65
C VAL A 37 -20.07 10.79 7.65
N THR A 38 -20.76 10.55 8.74
CA THR A 38 -21.83 9.54 8.81
C THR A 38 -23.02 9.92 7.94
N ALA A 39 -23.38 11.20 7.90
CA ALA A 39 -24.53 11.68 7.14
C ALA A 39 -24.24 11.84 5.64
N HIS A 40 -23.03 12.26 5.28
CA HIS A 40 -22.72 12.75 3.93
C HIS A 40 -21.44 12.17 3.32
N ASN A 41 -20.74 11.26 4.01
CA ASN A 41 -19.43 10.71 3.63
C ASN A 41 -18.29 11.74 3.59
N ILE A 42 -18.55 12.97 3.98
CA ILE A 42 -17.60 14.07 3.89
C ILE A 42 -17.76 15.06 5.04
N SER A 43 -16.62 15.60 5.49
CA SER A 43 -16.52 16.79 6.31
C SER A 43 -15.44 17.69 5.69
N ALA A 44 -15.84 18.77 5.05
CA ALA A 44 -14.94 19.65 4.28
C ALA A 44 -15.54 21.07 4.20
N PRO A 45 -14.70 22.08 3.90
CA PRO A 45 -15.18 23.42 3.57
C PRO A 45 -16.16 23.39 2.41
N THR A 46 -17.23 24.23 2.50
CA THR A 46 -18.32 24.25 1.50
C THR A 46 -17.85 24.52 0.08
N ALA A 47 -16.76 25.27 -0.09
CA ALA A 47 -16.20 25.61 -1.40
C ALA A 47 -15.74 24.39 -2.21
N VAL A 48 -15.23 23.34 -1.54
CA VAL A 48 -14.68 22.14 -2.20
C VAL A 48 -15.61 20.93 -2.12
N THR A 49 -16.62 20.98 -1.25
CA THR A 49 -17.56 19.89 -1.00
C THR A 49 -18.22 19.34 -2.28
N PRO A 50 -18.78 20.16 -3.21
CA PRO A 50 -19.45 19.62 -4.38
C PRO A 50 -18.54 18.80 -5.30
N ALA A 51 -17.29 19.22 -5.46
CA ALA A 51 -16.31 18.50 -6.28
C ALA A 51 -15.82 17.22 -5.60
N LEU A 52 -15.67 17.23 -4.27
CA LEU A 52 -15.28 16.04 -3.52
C LEU A 52 -16.39 14.99 -3.46
N LEU A 53 -17.66 15.41 -3.43
CA LEU A 53 -18.80 14.48 -3.55
C LEU A 53 -18.77 13.71 -4.87
N GLN A 54 -18.36 14.35 -5.99
CA GLN A 54 -18.20 13.64 -7.26
C GLN A 54 -17.11 12.56 -7.17
N VAL A 55 -16.01 12.80 -6.43
CA VAL A 55 -14.97 11.79 -6.21
C VAL A 55 -15.49 10.64 -5.34
N ILE A 56 -16.31 10.95 -4.33
CA ILE A 56 -16.97 9.94 -3.47
C ILE A 56 -17.94 9.09 -4.30
N ASP A 57 -18.74 9.71 -5.16
CA ASP A 57 -19.66 9.01 -6.06
C ASP A 57 -18.88 8.09 -7.04
N GLN A 58 -17.76 8.55 -7.57
CA GLN A 58 -16.87 7.73 -8.39
C GLN A 58 -16.31 6.54 -7.59
N ALA A 59 -15.81 6.78 -6.37
CA ALA A 59 -15.32 5.72 -5.49
C ALA A 59 -16.39 4.67 -5.22
N HIS A 60 -17.62 5.13 -4.97
CA HIS A 60 -18.76 4.23 -4.75
C HIS A 60 -19.07 3.36 -5.98
N ASN A 61 -19.02 3.94 -7.19
CA ASN A 61 -19.17 3.19 -8.44
C ASN A 61 -18.05 2.15 -8.65
N ASP A 62 -16.86 2.42 -8.12
CA ASP A 62 -15.72 1.51 -8.13
C ASP A 62 -15.77 0.47 -6.97
N GLY A 63 -16.84 0.49 -6.16
CA GLY A 63 -17.04 -0.43 -5.03
C GLY A 63 -16.25 -0.06 -3.78
N ILE A 64 -15.80 1.20 -3.67
CA ILE A 64 -15.01 1.71 -2.54
C ILE A 64 -15.88 2.65 -1.70
N ASP A 65 -16.12 2.32 -0.43
CA ASP A 65 -16.74 3.23 0.53
C ASP A 65 -15.72 4.25 1.02
N LEU A 66 -15.63 5.39 0.33
CA LEU A 66 -14.68 6.46 0.62
C LEU A 66 -15.29 7.52 1.51
N LYS A 67 -14.62 7.84 2.62
CA LYS A 67 -14.94 8.95 3.52
C LYS A 67 -13.83 10.00 3.44
N ILE A 68 -14.19 11.28 3.31
CA ILE A 68 -13.22 12.37 3.17
C ILE A 68 -13.38 13.40 4.29
N VAL A 69 -12.25 13.76 4.90
CA VAL A 69 -12.16 14.89 5.85
C VAL A 69 -11.11 15.87 5.33
N VAL A 70 -11.42 17.15 5.28
CA VAL A 70 -10.50 18.19 4.81
C VAL A 70 -10.29 19.24 5.91
N LEU A 71 -9.04 19.37 6.36
CA LEU A 71 -8.62 20.41 7.29
C LEU A 71 -8.17 21.65 6.49
N ASP A 72 -8.57 22.85 6.96
CA ASP A 72 -8.20 24.12 6.34
C ASP A 72 -6.72 24.47 6.54
N HIS A 73 -6.12 23.97 7.63
CA HIS A 73 -4.74 24.26 8.02
C HIS A 73 -3.98 22.99 8.33
N ASN A 74 -2.67 23.06 8.17
CA ASN A 74 -1.79 21.96 8.55
C ASN A 74 -1.64 21.90 10.06
N PRO A 75 -1.77 20.73 10.69
CA PRO A 75 -1.21 20.53 12.02
C PRO A 75 0.33 20.60 11.99
N PRO A 76 0.99 20.68 13.16
CA PRO A 76 2.47 20.73 13.20
C PRO A 76 3.19 19.57 12.55
N THR A 77 2.54 18.40 12.49
CA THR A 77 3.05 17.15 11.86
C THR A 77 1.93 16.43 11.12
N ASP A 78 2.25 15.41 10.34
CA ASP A 78 1.29 14.59 9.58
C ASP A 78 0.55 13.54 10.44
N THR A 79 1.17 13.09 11.52
CA THR A 79 0.65 12.02 12.39
C THR A 79 -0.81 12.26 12.85
N PRO A 80 -1.22 13.48 13.26
CA PRO A 80 -2.60 13.76 13.65
C PRO A 80 -3.64 13.46 12.58
N LEU A 81 -3.31 13.56 11.29
CA LEU A 81 -4.25 13.23 10.20
C LEU A 81 -4.58 11.74 10.21
N ARG A 82 -3.58 10.90 10.46
CA ARG A 82 -3.79 9.45 10.60
C ARG A 82 -4.61 9.12 11.84
N ASP A 83 -4.41 9.85 12.92
CA ASP A 83 -5.19 9.69 14.16
C ASP A 83 -6.66 10.04 13.92
N ILE A 84 -6.96 11.13 13.22
CA ILE A 84 -8.31 11.48 12.77
C ILE A 84 -8.87 10.37 11.87
N ALA A 85 -8.12 9.93 10.84
CA ALA A 85 -8.55 8.86 9.94
C ALA A 85 -8.91 7.58 10.70
N THR A 86 -8.10 7.20 11.69
CA THR A 86 -8.33 6.03 12.54
C THR A 86 -9.59 6.19 13.39
N ARG A 87 -9.81 7.38 13.98
CA ARG A 87 -11.00 7.67 14.80
C ARG A 87 -12.29 7.69 13.98
N VAL A 88 -12.24 8.21 12.77
CA VAL A 88 -13.38 8.18 11.83
C VAL A 88 -13.61 6.74 11.36
N GLY A 89 -12.58 6.03 10.93
CA GLY A 89 -12.65 4.65 10.47
C GLY A 89 -13.14 3.65 11.53
N ALA A 90 -12.85 3.91 12.81
CA ALA A 90 -13.35 3.07 13.90
C ALA A 90 -14.89 3.06 14.02
N ARG A 91 -15.58 4.06 13.46
CA ARG A 91 -17.04 4.11 13.37
C ARG A 91 -17.59 3.56 12.05
N HIS A 92 -16.73 3.39 11.05
CA HIS A 92 -17.05 2.96 9.69
C HIS A 92 -16.10 1.84 9.28
N THR A 93 -16.31 0.64 9.83
CA THR A 93 -15.36 -0.50 9.76
C THR A 93 -15.01 -0.93 8.34
N ASP A 94 -15.91 -0.73 7.38
CA ASP A 94 -15.73 -1.12 5.98
C ASP A 94 -15.31 0.04 5.07
N ALA A 95 -15.15 1.25 5.64
CA ALA A 95 -14.79 2.43 4.87
C ALA A 95 -13.27 2.60 4.74
N THR A 96 -12.88 3.23 3.65
CA THR A 96 -11.57 3.84 3.48
C THR A 96 -11.68 5.33 3.80
N VAL A 97 -10.89 5.81 4.75
CA VAL A 97 -10.91 7.20 5.20
C VAL A 97 -9.69 7.93 4.67
N LEU A 98 -9.92 9.07 4.05
CA LEU A 98 -8.90 10.00 3.56
C LEU A 98 -9.05 11.32 4.32
N VAL A 99 -7.99 11.73 5.01
CA VAL A 99 -7.90 13.01 5.70
C VAL A 99 -6.85 13.87 5.01
N LEU A 100 -7.26 15.06 4.58
CA LEU A 100 -6.42 15.99 3.82
C LEU A 100 -6.19 17.27 4.61
N SER A 101 -5.01 17.82 4.51
CA SER A 101 -4.67 19.21 4.84
C SER A 101 -3.82 19.80 3.72
N PRO A 102 -3.49 21.09 3.69
CA PRO A 102 -2.74 21.67 2.59
C PRO A 102 -1.46 20.92 2.19
N ASN A 103 -0.71 20.34 3.14
CA ASN A 103 0.56 19.67 2.85
C ASN A 103 0.62 18.22 3.36
N PHE A 104 -0.35 17.77 4.16
CA PHE A 104 -0.32 16.45 4.76
C PHE A 104 -1.54 15.62 4.40
N VAL A 105 -1.35 14.32 4.40
CA VAL A 105 -2.39 13.33 4.11
C VAL A 105 -2.32 12.24 5.16
N GLY A 106 -3.46 11.79 5.62
CA GLY A 106 -3.57 10.65 6.52
C GLY A 106 -4.68 9.72 6.07
N THR A 107 -4.46 8.41 6.17
CA THR A 107 -5.42 7.42 5.70
C THR A 107 -5.65 6.31 6.70
N TYR A 108 -6.83 5.69 6.59
CA TYR A 108 -7.18 4.46 7.29
C TYR A 108 -8.05 3.59 6.38
N SER A 109 -7.79 2.29 6.36
CA SER A 109 -8.65 1.29 5.73
C SER A 109 -8.37 -0.09 6.31
N THR A 110 -9.39 -0.95 6.34
CA THR A 110 -9.27 -2.37 6.64
C THR A 110 -9.19 -3.23 5.37
N HIS A 111 -9.53 -2.67 4.20
CA HIS A 111 -9.58 -3.38 2.91
C HIS A 111 -8.29 -3.27 2.12
N PHE A 112 -7.61 -2.14 2.22
CA PHE A 112 -6.39 -1.89 1.46
C PHE A 112 -5.14 -2.11 2.33
N PRO A 113 -4.10 -2.78 1.78
CA PRO A 113 -2.84 -2.95 2.50
C PRO A 113 -2.17 -1.59 2.75
N ARG A 114 -1.42 -1.49 3.85
CA ARG A 114 -0.77 -0.24 4.26
C ARG A 114 0.13 0.36 3.17
N SER A 115 0.85 -0.48 2.42
CA SER A 115 1.69 -0.03 1.30
C SER A 115 0.92 0.70 0.21
N THR A 116 -0.31 0.24 -0.13
CA THR A 116 -1.17 0.92 -1.10
C THR A 116 -1.64 2.27 -0.59
N LEU A 117 -2.02 2.34 0.69
CA LEU A 117 -2.43 3.59 1.33
C LEU A 117 -1.29 4.59 1.37
N GLU A 118 -0.06 4.18 1.71
CA GLU A 118 1.12 5.06 1.77
C GLU A 118 1.50 5.62 0.39
N ILE A 119 1.46 4.80 -0.65
CA ILE A 119 1.66 5.29 -2.03
C ILE A 119 0.54 6.28 -2.41
N GLY A 120 -0.70 6.00 -2.00
CA GLY A 120 -1.83 6.89 -2.20
C GLY A 120 -1.68 8.21 -1.45
N GLU A 121 -1.21 8.19 -0.20
CA GLU A 121 -0.89 9.39 0.59
C GLU A 121 0.14 10.26 -0.13
N ASP A 122 1.22 9.66 -0.67
CA ASP A 122 2.27 10.40 -1.38
C ASP A 122 1.75 11.03 -2.67
N ASN A 123 0.93 10.32 -3.45
CA ASN A 123 0.30 10.84 -4.67
C ASN A 123 -0.76 11.92 -4.39
N ALA A 124 -1.32 11.94 -3.19
CA ALA A 124 -2.34 12.88 -2.75
C ALA A 124 -1.79 14.19 -2.15
N LYS A 125 -0.46 14.34 -1.99
CA LYS A 125 0.19 15.57 -1.47
C LYS A 125 0.28 16.64 -2.54
N THR A 126 -0.86 17.16 -3.03
CA THR A 126 -0.90 18.14 -4.13
C THR A 126 -1.20 19.58 -3.71
N GLY A 127 -1.65 19.78 -2.47
CA GLY A 127 -2.13 21.07 -1.98
C GLY A 127 -3.56 21.44 -2.44
N ASN A 128 -4.14 20.69 -3.37
CA ASN A 128 -5.53 20.85 -3.82
C ASN A 128 -6.35 19.63 -3.39
N PRO A 129 -7.34 19.77 -2.50
CA PRO A 129 -8.04 18.63 -1.92
C PRO A 129 -8.79 17.78 -2.96
N VAL A 130 -9.29 18.37 -4.03
CA VAL A 130 -10.00 17.63 -5.09
C VAL A 130 -9.03 16.78 -5.90
N VAL A 131 -7.91 17.36 -6.33
CA VAL A 131 -6.85 16.64 -7.06
C VAL A 131 -6.24 15.56 -6.18
N SER A 132 -6.03 15.86 -4.91
CA SER A 132 -5.53 14.90 -3.92
C SER A 132 -6.44 13.68 -3.77
N ALA A 133 -7.74 13.90 -3.65
CA ALA A 133 -8.72 12.83 -3.54
C ALA A 133 -8.80 12.00 -4.84
N GLN A 134 -8.73 12.63 -6.01
CA GLN A 134 -8.70 11.94 -7.31
C GLN A 134 -7.45 11.06 -7.46
N ASN A 135 -6.26 11.60 -7.13
CA ASN A 135 -5.01 10.86 -7.21
C ASN A 135 -5.01 9.67 -6.23
N PHE A 136 -5.54 9.86 -5.03
CA PHE A 136 -5.70 8.79 -4.05
C PHE A 136 -6.62 7.70 -4.58
N LEU A 137 -7.81 8.04 -5.09
CA LEU A 137 -8.75 7.08 -5.66
C LEU A 137 -8.14 6.32 -6.84
N HIS A 138 -7.42 7.03 -7.73
CA HIS A 138 -6.70 6.40 -8.84
C HIS A 138 -5.68 5.35 -8.35
N GLN A 139 -4.96 5.65 -7.27
CA GLN A 139 -4.01 4.70 -6.67
C GLN A 139 -4.72 3.47 -6.10
N LEU A 140 -5.87 3.63 -5.45
CA LEU A 140 -6.65 2.51 -4.92
C LEU A 140 -7.13 1.57 -6.03
N ASN A 141 -7.48 2.13 -7.20
CA ASN A 141 -7.93 1.39 -8.38
C ASN A 141 -6.77 0.78 -9.20
N THR A 142 -5.51 1.12 -8.88
CA THR A 142 -4.36 0.58 -9.60
C THR A 142 -4.11 -0.88 -9.20
N PRO A 143 -4.09 -1.83 -10.16
CA PRO A 143 -3.85 -3.24 -9.88
C PRO A 143 -2.50 -3.44 -9.17
N GLN A 144 -2.51 -4.14 -8.06
CA GLN A 144 -1.28 -4.49 -7.35
C GLN A 144 -0.50 -5.54 -8.15
N PHE A 145 0.80 -5.29 -8.36
CA PHE A 145 1.66 -6.28 -9.01
C PHE A 145 1.70 -7.57 -8.18
N PRO A 146 1.44 -8.74 -8.78
CA PRO A 146 1.35 -10.00 -8.04
C PRO A 146 2.75 -10.54 -7.65
N TRP A 147 3.42 -9.87 -6.70
CA TRP A 147 4.76 -10.21 -6.24
C TRP A 147 4.91 -11.67 -5.82
N THR A 148 3.87 -12.24 -5.19
CA THR A 148 3.87 -13.64 -4.76
C THR A 148 3.99 -14.59 -5.96
N ALA A 149 3.18 -14.38 -7.00
CA ALA A 149 3.24 -15.19 -8.21
C ALA A 149 4.61 -15.05 -8.91
N PHE A 150 5.13 -13.82 -9.00
CA PHE A 150 6.44 -13.54 -9.57
C PHE A 150 7.56 -14.24 -8.79
N THR A 151 7.54 -14.17 -7.46
CA THR A 151 8.52 -14.84 -6.60
C THR A 151 8.50 -16.36 -6.78
N ILE A 152 7.31 -16.96 -6.86
CA ILE A 152 7.14 -18.40 -7.09
C ILE A 152 7.75 -18.81 -8.44
N VAL A 153 7.46 -18.06 -9.50
CA VAL A 153 8.04 -18.33 -10.84
C VAL A 153 9.57 -18.22 -10.82
N LEU A 154 10.10 -17.21 -10.12
CA LEU A 154 11.54 -17.00 -9.99
C LEU A 154 12.21 -18.16 -9.22
N LEU A 155 11.60 -18.61 -8.13
CA LEU A 155 12.11 -19.77 -7.36
C LEU A 155 12.13 -21.05 -8.19
N PHE A 156 11.07 -21.34 -8.95
CA PHE A 156 11.05 -22.49 -9.85
C PHE A 156 12.10 -22.38 -10.97
N GLY A 157 12.31 -21.18 -11.51
CA GLY A 157 13.36 -20.91 -12.48
C GLY A 157 14.76 -21.20 -11.94
N VAL A 158 15.05 -20.73 -10.73
CA VAL A 158 16.34 -21.01 -10.07
C VAL A 158 16.53 -22.49 -9.77
N LEU A 159 15.49 -23.17 -9.27
CA LEU A 159 15.54 -24.62 -9.03
C LEU A 159 15.81 -25.40 -10.33
N ALA A 160 15.13 -25.07 -11.40
CA ALA A 160 15.33 -25.69 -12.70
C ALA A 160 16.76 -25.48 -13.23
N ALA A 161 17.31 -24.27 -13.07
CA ALA A 161 18.68 -23.96 -13.44
C ALA A 161 19.70 -24.77 -12.62
N VAL A 162 19.50 -24.90 -11.30
CA VAL A 162 20.37 -25.70 -10.42
C VAL A 162 20.30 -27.19 -10.81
N VAL A 163 19.11 -27.73 -11.04
CA VAL A 163 18.96 -29.14 -11.46
C VAL A 163 19.61 -29.36 -12.84
N GLY A 164 19.37 -28.44 -13.80
CA GLY A 164 19.95 -28.51 -15.13
C GLY A 164 21.49 -28.50 -15.10
N THR A 165 22.10 -27.63 -14.31
CA THR A 165 23.56 -27.59 -14.15
C THR A 165 24.10 -28.87 -13.50
N ARG A 166 23.41 -29.43 -12.53
CA ARG A 166 23.80 -30.72 -11.90
C ARG A 166 23.71 -31.87 -12.86
N VAL A 167 22.66 -31.94 -13.66
CA VAL A 167 22.51 -32.99 -14.69
C VAL A 167 23.61 -32.91 -15.74
N MET A 168 23.94 -31.69 -16.21
CA MET A 168 25.04 -31.48 -17.17
C MET A 168 26.39 -31.90 -16.58
N GLN A 169 26.69 -31.52 -15.31
CA GLN A 169 27.92 -31.93 -14.63
C GLN A 169 28.03 -33.46 -14.47
N LEU A 170 26.94 -34.15 -14.14
CA LEU A 170 26.94 -35.60 -14.01
C LEU A 170 27.11 -36.30 -15.37
N ARG A 171 26.53 -35.75 -16.45
CA ARG A 171 26.75 -36.30 -17.82
C ARG A 171 28.19 -36.11 -18.29
N SER A 172 28.79 -34.95 -18.07
CA SER A 172 30.20 -34.71 -18.47
C SER A 172 31.18 -35.62 -17.70
N ARG A 173 30.94 -35.89 -16.41
CA ARG A 173 31.76 -36.84 -15.66
C ARG A 173 31.66 -38.28 -16.17
N ARG A 174 30.47 -38.72 -16.61
CA ARG A 174 30.27 -40.08 -17.21
C ARG A 174 30.97 -40.22 -18.55
N SER A 175 31.03 -39.16 -19.36
CA SER A 175 31.75 -39.16 -20.65
C SER A 175 33.27 -39.14 -20.48
N ALA A 176 33.80 -38.60 -19.37
CA ALA A 176 35.22 -38.56 -19.08
C ALA A 176 35.79 -39.88 -18.49
N THR A 177 34.92 -40.84 -18.13
CA THR A 177 35.35 -42.12 -17.53
C THR A 177 35.51 -43.24 -18.55
N SER A 178 35.44 -42.96 -19.86
CA SER A 178 35.63 -43.95 -20.94
C SER A 178 36.71 -43.55 -21.94
N PRO A 179 37.98 -43.40 -21.52
CA PRO A 179 39.08 -43.67 -22.42
C PRO A 179 40.09 -44.55 -21.71
N ASP A 180 40.06 -45.82 -21.82
CA ASP A 180 41.27 -46.64 -21.71
C ASP A 180 40.93 -48.13 -21.92
N LYS A 181 40.54 -48.48 -23.17
CA LYS A 181 40.48 -49.88 -23.55
C LYS A 181 40.92 -50.10 -25.01
N ALA A 182 41.66 -49.18 -25.59
CA ALA A 182 42.12 -49.27 -26.95
C ALA A 182 43.65 -49.29 -27.15
N GLU A 183 44.45 -49.22 -26.06
CA GLU A 183 45.91 -49.18 -26.19
C GLU A 183 46.67 -50.43 -25.69
N ALA A 184 45.97 -51.51 -25.30
CA ALA A 184 46.58 -52.71 -24.79
C ALA A 184 46.74 -53.86 -25.83
N THR A 185 46.50 -53.60 -27.16
CA THR A 185 46.51 -54.70 -28.16
C THR A 185 47.61 -54.52 -29.22
N THR A 186 48.50 -53.51 -29.12
CA THR A 186 49.49 -53.25 -30.18
C THR A 186 50.94 -53.47 -29.71
N GLU A 187 51.19 -53.90 -28.47
CA GLU A 187 52.60 -54.06 -27.95
C GLU A 187 53.07 -55.53 -27.84
N GLU A 188 52.25 -56.51 -28.23
CA GLU A 188 52.62 -57.94 -28.15
C GLU A 188 52.91 -58.61 -29.50
N ALA A 189 53.06 -57.86 -30.60
CA ALA A 189 53.36 -58.42 -31.96
C ALA A 189 54.75 -58.02 -32.52
N GLY A 190 55.66 -57.52 -31.64
CA GLY A 190 56.96 -56.98 -32.09
C GLY A 190 58.21 -57.65 -31.52
N GLN A 191 58.12 -58.85 -30.93
CA GLN A 191 59.37 -59.47 -30.41
C GLN A 191 59.41 -60.97 -30.67
N SER A 192 59.62 -61.32 -31.89
CA SER A 192 60.23 -62.62 -32.27
C SER A 192 60.75 -62.55 -33.72
N VAL A 193 62.04 -62.20 -33.87
CA VAL A 193 63.06 -62.80 -34.78
C VAL A 193 64.43 -62.25 -34.33
#